data_6da45a1768d8d520d55663aebe67aa1c
#
_entry.id   6da45a1768d8d520d55663aebe67aa1c
#
_cell.length_a   1.000
_cell.length_b   1.000
_cell.length_c   1.000
_cell.angle_alpha   90.00
_cell.angle_beta   90.00
_cell.angle_gamma   90.00
#
_symmetry.space_group_name_H-M   'P 1'
#
loop_
_entity.id
_entity.type
_entity.pdbx_description
1 polymer ?
#
loop_
_entity_poly.entity_id
_entity_poly.type
_entity_poly.pdbx_seq_one_letter_code
_entity_poly.pdbx_strand_id
1 'polypeptide(L)'
;MRRFFLASPLKFQPVVTSAFSRSRLHPVLREYRAHLGVDYRAPAGAPVVAVADGIVVSAGTSGGAGRMVHLRHANGFETEYLHLSAIAVRPGMHVGQGELVGRVGSSGLATGAHLDYRLRKNGAFVNPTTAHRLMTPAAPIPDAQMVAFVAERDRERAALSTSAVARVTNRIALVQ
;
A
#
# COMPACT_ATOMS: atom_id res chain seq x y z
N MET A 1 19.16 0.28 6.00
CA MET A 1 18.40 1.49 5.64
C MET A 1 17.03 1.09 5.12
N ARG A 2 15.94 1.53 5.76
CA ARG A 2 14.58 1.24 5.30
C ARG A 2 14.23 2.23 4.19
N ARG A 3 13.85 1.75 3.01
CA ARG A 3 13.39 2.61 1.91
C ARG A 3 12.03 3.19 2.29
N PHE A 4 11.73 4.43 1.87
CA PHE A 4 10.41 5.03 2.07
C PHE A 4 9.32 4.19 1.38
N PHE A 5 9.59 3.68 0.17
CA PHE A 5 8.76 2.71 -0.54
C PHE A 5 9.59 1.53 -1.03
N LEU A 6 9.02 0.32 -1.02
CA LEU A 6 9.58 -0.82 -1.74
C LEU A 6 9.49 -0.56 -3.26
N ALA A 7 10.43 -1.09 -4.02
CA ALA A 7 10.41 -0.96 -5.48
C ALA A 7 9.22 -1.69 -6.14
N SER A 8 8.66 -2.69 -5.46
CA SER A 8 7.55 -3.51 -5.94
C SER A 8 6.74 -4.06 -4.75
N PRO A 9 5.41 -4.25 -4.90
CA PRO A 9 4.58 -4.95 -3.93
C PRO A 9 4.75 -6.48 -3.96
N LEU A 10 5.59 -7.01 -4.84
CA LEU A 10 5.90 -8.44 -4.95
C LEU A 10 7.31 -8.71 -4.43
N LYS A 11 7.50 -9.84 -3.75
CA LYS A 11 8.79 -10.23 -3.13
C LYS A 11 9.83 -10.75 -4.14
N PHE A 12 9.58 -10.58 -5.44
CA PHE A 12 10.49 -10.92 -6.53
C PHE A 12 10.50 -9.77 -7.55
N GLN A 13 11.42 -9.80 -8.52
CA GLN A 13 11.46 -8.83 -9.61
C GLN A 13 10.30 -9.09 -10.57
N PRO A 14 9.24 -8.27 -10.61
CA PRO A 14 8.11 -8.52 -11.47
C PRO A 14 8.39 -8.06 -12.89
N VAL A 15 7.78 -8.76 -13.85
CA VAL A 15 7.71 -8.30 -15.25
C VAL A 15 6.47 -7.46 -15.43
N VAL A 16 6.63 -6.25 -15.94
CA VAL A 16 5.52 -5.36 -16.33
C VAL A 16 4.89 -5.90 -17.60
N THR A 17 3.61 -6.27 -17.55
CA THR A 17 2.84 -6.74 -18.72
C THR A 17 1.97 -5.65 -19.29
N SER A 18 1.60 -4.64 -18.51
CA SER A 18 0.87 -3.46 -18.96
C SER A 18 1.31 -2.24 -18.16
N ALA A 19 1.73 -1.20 -18.85
CA ALA A 19 2.20 0.05 -18.26
C ALA A 19 1.04 0.99 -17.93
N PHE A 20 1.32 1.95 -17.03
CA PHE A 20 0.45 3.10 -16.78
C PHE A 20 0.22 3.88 -18.08
N SER A 21 -1.06 4.16 -18.37
CA SER A 21 -1.46 4.95 -19.54
C SER A 21 -2.74 5.71 -19.25
N ARG A 22 -2.84 6.95 -19.67
CA ARG A 22 -4.08 7.73 -19.59
C ARG A 22 -5.07 7.38 -20.69
N SER A 23 -4.63 6.69 -21.75
CA SER A 23 -5.46 6.23 -22.84
C SER A 23 -4.79 5.04 -23.54
N ARG A 24 -5.41 3.84 -23.44
CA ARG A 24 -4.99 2.63 -24.17
C ARG A 24 -6.22 1.83 -24.57
N LEU A 25 -6.08 1.03 -25.63
CA LEU A 25 -7.13 0.09 -26.00
C LEU A 25 -7.26 -1.01 -24.91
N HIS A 26 -8.44 -1.11 -24.30
CA HIS A 26 -8.68 -2.11 -23.27
C HIS A 26 -8.80 -3.52 -23.89
N PRO A 27 -8.05 -4.53 -23.44
CA PRO A 27 -7.95 -5.83 -24.11
C PRO A 27 -9.28 -6.60 -24.16
N VAL A 28 -10.14 -6.42 -23.14
CA VAL A 28 -11.44 -7.10 -23.04
C VAL A 28 -12.56 -6.26 -23.68
N LEU A 29 -12.64 -4.99 -23.31
CA LEU A 29 -13.76 -4.11 -23.68
C LEU A 29 -13.62 -3.51 -25.10
N ARG A 30 -12.42 -3.60 -25.70
CA ARG A 30 -12.10 -3.08 -27.04
C ARG A 30 -12.41 -1.58 -27.23
N GLU A 31 -12.33 -0.82 -26.15
CA GLU A 31 -12.48 0.64 -26.13
C GLU A 31 -11.26 1.32 -25.52
N TYR A 32 -11.04 2.58 -25.85
CA TYR A 32 -9.94 3.35 -25.27
C TYR A 32 -10.27 3.74 -23.83
N ARG A 33 -9.48 3.25 -22.88
CA ARG A 33 -9.60 3.54 -21.46
C ARG A 33 -8.25 3.87 -20.83
N ALA A 34 -8.30 4.63 -19.76
CA ALA A 34 -7.13 4.82 -18.91
C ALA A 34 -6.79 3.51 -18.18
N HIS A 35 -5.51 3.18 -18.12
CA HIS A 35 -4.95 2.20 -17.19
C HIS A 35 -4.14 2.97 -16.14
N LEU A 36 -4.74 3.21 -14.99
CA LEU A 36 -4.20 4.09 -13.94
C LEU A 36 -3.29 3.34 -12.96
N GLY A 37 -2.75 2.20 -13.39
CA GLY A 37 -1.85 1.34 -12.65
C GLY A 37 -0.77 0.72 -13.53
N VAL A 38 -0.10 -0.26 -12.97
CA VAL A 38 0.86 -1.12 -13.67
C VAL A 38 0.47 -2.57 -13.39
N ASP A 39 0.31 -3.36 -14.47
CA ASP A 39 0.07 -4.79 -14.33
C ASP A 39 1.40 -5.53 -14.23
N TYR A 40 1.57 -6.25 -13.15
CA TYR A 40 2.70 -7.12 -12.90
C TYR A 40 2.32 -8.58 -13.13
N ARG A 41 3.06 -9.27 -14.02
CA ARG A 41 2.95 -10.72 -14.14
C ARG A 41 3.34 -11.39 -12.83
N ALA A 42 2.43 -12.20 -12.30
CA ALA A 42 2.65 -12.97 -11.09
C ALA A 42 1.76 -14.20 -11.08
N PRO A 43 2.21 -15.35 -10.55
CA PRO A 43 1.38 -16.54 -10.41
C PRO A 43 0.25 -16.30 -9.40
N ALA A 44 -0.89 -16.96 -9.63
CA ALA A 44 -1.98 -16.94 -8.67
C ALA A 44 -1.49 -17.41 -7.29
N GLY A 45 -1.94 -16.77 -6.22
CA GLY A 45 -1.53 -17.06 -4.85
C GLY A 45 -0.22 -16.42 -4.41
N ALA A 46 0.56 -15.80 -5.31
CA ALA A 46 1.77 -15.08 -4.93
C ALA A 46 1.47 -14.01 -3.87
N PRO A 47 2.32 -13.85 -2.85
CA PRO A 47 2.10 -12.87 -1.79
C PRO A 47 2.24 -11.44 -2.31
N VAL A 48 1.27 -10.59 -1.96
CA VAL A 48 1.26 -9.15 -2.20
C VAL A 48 1.49 -8.44 -0.89
N VAL A 49 2.46 -7.53 -0.85
CA VAL A 49 2.87 -6.84 0.38
C VAL A 49 2.67 -5.32 0.27
N ALA A 50 2.48 -4.67 1.41
CA ALA A 50 2.44 -3.22 1.51
C ALA A 50 3.79 -2.63 1.12
N VAL A 51 3.81 -1.67 0.19
CA VAL A 51 5.05 -1.04 -0.28
C VAL A 51 5.64 -0.04 0.72
N ALA A 52 4.83 0.44 1.66
CA ALA A 52 5.22 1.34 2.76
C ALA A 52 4.30 1.11 3.96
N ASP A 53 4.69 1.66 5.11
CA ASP A 53 3.82 1.72 6.28
C ASP A 53 2.54 2.50 5.96
N GLY A 54 1.39 2.06 6.45
CA GLY A 54 0.12 2.72 6.14
C GLY A 54 -1.07 2.21 6.94
N ILE A 55 -2.23 2.73 6.60
CA ILE A 55 -3.53 2.33 7.16
C ILE A 55 -4.41 1.82 6.02
N VAL A 56 -5.10 0.71 6.25
CA VAL A 56 -6.07 0.15 5.31
C VAL A 56 -7.30 1.05 5.26
N VAL A 57 -7.53 1.69 4.12
CA VAL A 57 -8.72 2.52 3.86
C VAL A 57 -9.91 1.64 3.52
N SER A 58 -9.70 0.70 2.60
CA SER A 58 -10.71 -0.28 2.22
C SER A 58 -10.08 -1.62 1.84
N ALA A 59 -10.83 -2.69 2.06
CA ALA A 59 -10.46 -4.06 1.70
C ALA A 59 -11.74 -4.84 1.42
N GLY A 60 -11.91 -5.36 0.19
CA GLY A 60 -13.14 -6.02 -0.22
C GLY A 60 -13.25 -6.19 -1.74
N THR A 61 -14.47 -6.46 -2.22
CA THR A 61 -14.75 -6.59 -3.65
C THR A 61 -15.34 -5.29 -4.20
N SER A 62 -14.80 -4.80 -5.31
CA SER A 62 -15.22 -3.55 -5.94
C SER A 62 -15.29 -3.68 -7.46
N GLY A 63 -16.47 -3.93 -8.00
CA GLY A 63 -16.76 -3.96 -9.44
C GLY A 63 -15.70 -4.66 -10.28
N GLY A 64 -15.21 -3.98 -11.33
CA GLY A 64 -14.17 -4.47 -12.22
C GLY A 64 -12.80 -4.68 -11.57
N ALA A 65 -12.50 -4.03 -10.44
CA ALA A 65 -11.26 -4.24 -9.69
C ALA A 65 -11.21 -5.62 -9.00
N GLY A 66 -12.36 -6.27 -8.84
CA GLY A 66 -12.45 -7.52 -8.12
C GLY A 66 -12.14 -7.34 -6.63
N ARG A 67 -11.50 -8.33 -6.01
CA ARG A 67 -10.98 -8.18 -4.65
C ARG A 67 -9.79 -7.26 -4.66
N MET A 68 -9.85 -6.22 -3.82
CA MET A 68 -8.81 -5.20 -3.75
C MET A 68 -8.54 -4.74 -2.33
N VAL A 69 -7.37 -4.18 -2.13
CA VAL A 69 -6.95 -3.47 -0.92
C VAL A 69 -6.50 -2.07 -1.30
N HIS A 70 -6.93 -1.07 -0.53
CA HIS A 70 -6.52 0.32 -0.65
C HIS A 70 -5.84 0.76 0.64
N LEU A 71 -4.61 1.24 0.55
CA LEU A 71 -3.82 1.74 1.67
C LEU A 71 -3.58 3.24 1.52
N ARG A 72 -3.62 3.95 2.64
CA ARG A 72 -3.14 5.33 2.78
C ARG A 72 -1.82 5.33 3.54
N HIS A 73 -0.84 6.01 2.98
CA HIS A 73 0.51 6.18 3.50
C HIS A 73 0.77 7.62 3.95
N ALA A 74 1.94 7.87 4.50
CA ALA A 74 2.39 9.22 4.80
C ALA A 74 2.54 10.08 3.54
N ASN A 75 2.60 11.40 3.74
CA ASN A 75 2.88 12.38 2.69
C ASN A 75 1.91 12.36 1.51
N GLY A 76 0.62 12.02 1.74
CA GLY A 76 -0.42 12.04 0.71
C GLY A 76 -0.28 10.97 -0.36
N PHE A 77 0.45 9.88 -0.08
CA PHE A 77 0.48 8.72 -0.95
C PHE A 77 -0.62 7.73 -0.60
N GLU A 78 -1.16 7.07 -1.63
CA GLU A 78 -2.10 5.96 -1.50
C GLU A 78 -1.76 4.88 -2.51
N THR A 79 -1.97 3.60 -2.14
CA THR A 79 -1.76 2.47 -3.04
C THR A 79 -2.97 1.57 -3.10
N GLU A 80 -3.22 1.00 -4.27
CA GLU A 80 -4.29 0.04 -4.50
C GLU A 80 -3.69 -1.24 -5.11
N TYR A 81 -4.20 -2.39 -4.66
CA TYR A 81 -3.79 -3.73 -5.05
C TYR A 81 -5.03 -4.47 -5.51
N LEU A 82 -5.17 -4.72 -6.81
CA LEU A 82 -6.39 -5.22 -7.44
C LEU A 82 -6.26 -6.67 -7.91
N HIS A 83 -7.39 -7.25 -8.27
CA HIS A 83 -7.55 -8.61 -8.82
C HIS A 83 -7.09 -9.73 -7.87
N LEU A 84 -7.10 -9.48 -6.56
CA LEU A 84 -6.60 -10.42 -5.56
C LEU A 84 -7.44 -11.71 -5.52
N SER A 85 -6.78 -12.85 -5.20
CA SER A 85 -7.43 -14.11 -4.87
C SER A 85 -7.85 -14.17 -3.40
N ALA A 86 -7.10 -13.50 -2.52
CA ALA A 86 -7.37 -13.42 -1.08
C ALA A 86 -6.92 -12.07 -0.54
N ILE A 87 -7.64 -11.57 0.47
CA ILE A 87 -7.33 -10.36 1.22
C ILE A 87 -6.87 -10.81 2.62
N ALA A 88 -5.76 -10.25 3.11
CA ALA A 88 -5.17 -10.59 4.41
C ALA A 88 -5.39 -9.51 5.49
N VAL A 89 -6.02 -8.40 5.15
CA VAL A 89 -6.18 -7.22 6.00
C VAL A 89 -7.64 -6.76 6.01
N ARG A 90 -8.00 -5.89 6.96
CA ARG A 90 -9.34 -5.28 7.07
C ARG A 90 -9.23 -3.76 7.21
N PRO A 91 -10.27 -2.99 6.86
CA PRO A 91 -10.30 -1.55 7.02
C PRO A 91 -9.95 -1.12 8.45
N GLY A 92 -9.17 -0.04 8.57
CA GLY A 92 -8.67 0.50 9.84
C GLY A 92 -7.40 -0.16 10.37
N MET A 93 -6.95 -1.31 9.83
CA MET A 93 -5.67 -1.92 10.25
C MET A 93 -4.48 -1.05 9.86
N HIS A 94 -3.49 -0.96 10.75
CA HIS A 94 -2.15 -0.51 10.44
C HIS A 94 -1.36 -1.67 9.83
N VAL A 95 -0.63 -1.38 8.77
CA VAL A 95 0.27 -2.34 8.11
C VAL A 95 1.66 -1.76 7.99
N GLY A 96 2.66 -2.58 8.26
CA GLY A 96 4.05 -2.23 8.07
C GLY A 96 4.53 -2.47 6.63
N GLN A 97 5.57 -1.76 6.21
CA GLN A 97 6.24 -2.03 4.92
C GLN A 97 6.69 -3.50 4.84
N GLY A 98 6.31 -4.18 3.76
CA GLY A 98 6.60 -5.60 3.54
C GLY A 98 5.60 -6.55 4.19
N GLU A 99 4.60 -6.05 4.92
CA GLU A 99 3.52 -6.85 5.50
C GLU A 99 2.55 -7.35 4.43
N LEU A 100 2.06 -8.59 4.61
CA LEU A 100 1.13 -9.23 3.68
C LEU A 100 -0.21 -8.51 3.68
N VAL A 101 -0.66 -8.05 2.51
CA VAL A 101 -1.99 -7.43 2.33
C VAL A 101 -2.97 -8.32 1.56
N GLY A 102 -2.46 -9.26 0.77
CA GLY A 102 -3.29 -10.17 0.00
C GLY A 102 -2.46 -11.14 -0.85
N ARG A 103 -3.14 -11.81 -1.77
CA ARG A 103 -2.52 -12.74 -2.72
C ARG A 103 -3.00 -12.45 -4.12
N VAL A 104 -2.10 -12.56 -5.10
CA VAL A 104 -2.40 -12.40 -6.54
C VAL A 104 -3.52 -13.34 -6.97
N GLY A 105 -4.38 -12.85 -7.83
CA GLY A 105 -5.49 -13.61 -8.40
C GLY A 105 -5.88 -13.12 -9.80
N SER A 106 -7.15 -13.33 -10.13
CA SER A 106 -7.78 -12.91 -11.39
C SER A 106 -9.23 -12.52 -11.14
N SER A 107 -9.58 -11.97 -9.97
CA SER A 107 -10.95 -11.55 -9.66
C SER A 107 -11.31 -10.25 -10.40
N GLY A 108 -12.59 -10.05 -10.69
CA GLY A 108 -13.08 -8.89 -11.43
C GLY A 108 -12.78 -8.97 -12.94
N LEU A 109 -12.50 -7.83 -13.57
CA LEU A 109 -12.21 -7.73 -15.03
C LEU A 109 -10.73 -8.03 -15.30
N ALA A 110 -10.31 -9.27 -15.07
CA ALA A 110 -8.97 -9.77 -15.33
C ALA A 110 -9.03 -10.91 -16.36
N THR A 111 -8.08 -10.92 -17.30
CA THR A 111 -7.96 -11.99 -18.33
C THR A 111 -7.14 -13.19 -17.84
N GLY A 112 -6.45 -13.05 -16.70
CA GLY A 112 -5.60 -14.08 -16.10
C GLY A 112 -4.95 -13.57 -14.83
N ALA A 113 -4.19 -14.42 -14.16
CA ALA A 113 -3.52 -14.06 -12.91
C ALA A 113 -2.46 -12.97 -13.11
N HIS A 114 -2.66 -11.83 -12.46
CA HIS A 114 -1.72 -10.71 -12.42
C HIS A 114 -2.05 -9.79 -11.22
N LEU A 115 -1.21 -8.83 -10.94
CA LEU A 115 -1.45 -7.76 -9.97
C LEU A 115 -1.57 -6.42 -10.73
N ASP A 116 -2.75 -5.78 -10.73
CA ASP A 116 -2.87 -4.36 -11.06
C ASP A 116 -2.51 -3.55 -9.80
N TYR A 117 -1.40 -2.85 -9.87
CA TYR A 117 -0.88 -2.01 -8.79
C TYR A 117 -1.00 -0.55 -9.16
N ARG A 118 -1.66 0.25 -8.30
CA ARG A 118 -1.90 1.66 -8.53
C ARG A 118 -1.30 2.51 -7.41
N LEU A 119 -0.84 3.69 -7.79
CA LEU A 119 -0.28 4.68 -6.88
C LEU A 119 -0.97 6.03 -7.11
N ARG A 120 -1.36 6.67 -6.01
CA ARG A 120 -1.83 8.07 -6.01
C ARG A 120 -0.90 8.93 -5.19
N LYS A 121 -0.82 10.20 -5.59
CA LYS A 121 -0.19 11.27 -4.84
C LYS A 121 -1.16 12.43 -4.74
N ASN A 122 -1.56 12.81 -3.51
CA ASN A 122 -2.54 13.86 -3.26
C ASN A 122 -3.84 13.66 -4.08
N GLY A 123 -4.37 12.43 -4.11
CA GLY A 123 -5.57 12.04 -4.83
C GLY A 123 -5.40 11.78 -6.33
N ALA A 124 -4.33 12.22 -6.97
CA ALA A 124 -4.09 12.01 -8.40
C ALA A 124 -3.32 10.72 -8.67
N PHE A 125 -3.76 9.92 -9.64
CA PHE A 125 -3.01 8.75 -10.10
C PHE A 125 -1.71 9.17 -10.78
N VAL A 126 -0.63 8.53 -10.37
CA VAL A 126 0.72 8.72 -10.92
C VAL A 126 1.29 7.38 -11.38
N ASN A 127 2.20 7.43 -12.36
CA ASN A 127 2.85 6.20 -12.84
C ASN A 127 3.72 5.59 -11.72
N PRO A 128 3.37 4.38 -11.21
CA PRO A 128 4.08 3.76 -10.11
C PRO A 128 5.56 3.52 -10.41
N THR A 129 5.88 3.06 -11.61
CA THR A 129 7.26 2.73 -12.01
C THR A 129 8.17 3.96 -11.96
N THR A 130 7.67 5.11 -12.45
CA THR A 130 8.43 6.36 -12.43
C THR A 130 8.52 6.92 -11.01
N ALA A 131 7.40 6.93 -10.28
CA ALA A 131 7.35 7.47 -8.93
C ALA A 131 8.30 6.70 -7.97
N HIS A 132 8.26 5.37 -7.98
CA HIS A 132 9.16 4.54 -7.15
C HIS A 132 10.64 4.77 -7.44
N ARG A 133 11.00 4.98 -8.72
CA ARG A 133 12.38 5.28 -9.11
C ARG A 133 12.86 6.65 -8.63
N LEU A 134 11.95 7.63 -8.57
CA LEU A 134 12.25 8.99 -8.11
C LEU A 134 12.17 9.13 -6.58
N MET A 135 11.59 8.16 -5.88
CA MET A 135 11.57 8.13 -4.42
C MET A 135 12.97 7.76 -3.90
N THR A 136 13.77 8.76 -3.59
CA THR A 136 15.04 8.57 -2.92
C THR A 136 14.84 7.89 -1.56
N PRO A 137 15.75 7.02 -1.11
CA PRO A 137 15.78 6.58 0.26
C PRO A 137 15.80 7.82 1.17
N ALA A 138 15.04 7.80 2.27
CA ALA A 138 15.16 8.85 3.28
C ALA A 138 16.65 8.97 3.67
N ALA A 139 17.19 10.17 3.68
CA ALA A 139 18.55 10.40 4.14
C ALA A 139 18.65 9.86 5.60
N PRO A 140 19.73 9.14 5.94
CA PRO A 140 19.90 8.71 7.32
C PRO A 140 19.97 9.96 8.20
N ILE A 141 19.42 9.85 9.41
CA ILE A 141 19.60 10.90 10.40
C ILE A 141 21.11 11.00 10.67
N PRO A 142 21.72 12.18 10.52
CA PRO A 142 23.13 12.37 10.83
C PRO A 142 23.46 11.89 12.26
N ASP A 143 24.58 11.23 12.45
CA ASP A 143 24.98 10.69 13.76
C ASP A 143 24.94 11.74 14.87
N ALA A 144 25.31 12.99 14.55
CA ALA A 144 25.24 14.13 15.47
C ALA A 144 23.80 14.44 15.96
N GLN A 145 22.78 14.05 15.20
CA GLN A 145 21.35 14.26 15.52
C GLN A 145 20.69 13.00 16.08
N MET A 146 21.36 11.86 16.02
CA MET A 146 20.76 10.56 16.40
C MET A 146 20.35 10.53 17.87
N VAL A 147 21.18 11.08 18.77
CA VAL A 147 20.89 11.11 20.22
C VAL A 147 19.62 11.92 20.50
N ALA A 148 19.51 13.11 19.92
CA ALA A 148 18.33 13.97 20.08
C ALA A 148 17.07 13.32 19.47
N PHE A 149 17.20 12.69 18.30
CA PHE A 149 16.11 11.98 17.66
C PHE A 149 15.61 10.78 18.49
N VAL A 150 16.52 9.99 19.05
CA VAL A 150 16.16 8.84 19.89
C VAL A 150 15.44 9.32 21.15
N ALA A 151 15.92 10.36 21.80
CA ALA A 151 15.30 10.93 23.00
C ALA A 151 13.88 11.46 22.72
N GLU A 152 13.68 12.17 21.61
CA GLU A 152 12.37 12.68 21.20
C GLU A 152 11.41 11.55 20.83
N ARG A 153 11.86 10.58 20.02
CA ARG A 153 11.09 9.39 19.67
C ARG A 153 10.58 8.63 20.92
N ASP A 154 11.47 8.46 21.91
CA ASP A 154 11.13 7.70 23.11
C ASP A 154 10.20 8.50 24.03
N ARG A 155 10.30 9.83 24.06
CA ARG A 155 9.35 10.74 24.72
C ARG A 155 7.96 10.62 24.10
N GLU A 156 7.86 10.72 22.77
CA GLU A 156 6.59 10.61 22.03
C GLU A 156 5.94 9.22 22.19
N ARG A 157 6.76 8.16 22.17
CA ARG A 157 6.26 6.79 22.42
C ARG A 157 5.71 6.64 23.84
N ALA A 158 6.36 7.20 24.84
CA ALA A 158 5.89 7.19 26.22
C ALA A 158 4.56 7.96 26.38
N ALA A 159 4.47 9.15 25.77
CA ALA A 159 3.25 9.96 25.77
C ALA A 159 2.07 9.22 25.12
N LEU A 160 2.29 8.55 23.97
CA LEU A 160 1.28 7.74 23.31
C LEU A 160 0.83 6.54 24.15
N SER A 161 1.76 5.87 24.84
CA SER A 161 1.46 4.75 25.73
C SER A 161 0.61 5.20 26.91
N THR A 162 0.95 6.34 27.54
CA THR A 162 0.20 6.92 28.65
C THR A 162 -1.21 7.35 28.22
N SER A 163 -1.34 7.96 27.03
CA SER A 163 -2.63 8.35 26.47
C SER A 163 -3.52 7.14 26.13
N ALA A 164 -2.94 6.05 25.64
CA ALA A 164 -3.66 4.82 25.35
C ALA A 164 -4.19 4.16 26.63
N VAL A 165 -3.37 4.10 27.69
CA VAL A 165 -3.75 3.55 29.00
C VAL A 165 -4.87 4.41 29.61
N ALA A 166 -4.76 5.73 29.59
CA ALA A 166 -5.78 6.64 30.12
C ALA A 166 -7.15 6.46 29.43
N ARG A 167 -7.15 6.24 28.09
CA ARG A 167 -8.40 5.98 27.35
C ARG A 167 -9.05 4.64 27.71
N VAL A 168 -8.26 3.62 28.00
CA VAL A 168 -8.78 2.30 28.42
C VAL A 168 -9.36 2.39 29.83
N THR A 169 -8.66 3.04 30.76
CA THR A 169 -9.13 3.21 32.16
C THR A 169 -10.41 4.01 32.23
N ASN A 170 -10.53 5.11 31.47
CA ASN A 170 -11.77 5.92 31.43
C ASN A 170 -12.95 5.16 30.80
N ARG A 171 -12.71 4.21 29.91
CA ARG A 171 -13.74 3.40 29.29
C ARG A 171 -14.27 2.31 30.22
N ILE A 172 -13.44 1.82 31.14
CA ILE A 172 -13.81 0.85 32.16
C ILE A 172 -14.62 1.54 33.30
N ALA A 173 -14.26 2.76 33.67
CA ALA A 173 -14.98 3.53 34.70
C ALA A 173 -16.39 4.00 34.28
N LEU A 174 -16.71 4.01 33.00
CA LEU A 174 -18.02 4.39 32.43
C LEU A 174 -18.99 3.20 32.30
N VAL A 175 -18.61 1.98 32.68
CA VAL A 175 -19.40 0.76 32.52
C VAL A 175 -19.77 0.16 33.93
N GLN A 176 -19.42 0.87 35.01
CA GLN A 176 -19.90 0.60 36.38
C GLN A 176 -20.93 1.65 36.80
#